data_7736027290d8a40393ff4b703f8896bc
#
_entry.id   7736027290d8a40393ff4b703f8896bc
#
_cell.length_a   1.000
_cell.length_b   1.000
_cell.length_c   1.000
_cell.angle_alpha   90.00
_cell.angle_beta   90.00
_cell.angle_gamma   90.00
#
_symmetry.space_group_name_H-M   'P 1'
#
loop_
_entity.id
_entity.type
_entity.pdbx_description
1 polymer ?
#
loop_
_entity_poly.entity_id
_entity_poly.type
_entity_poly.pdbx_seq_one_letter_code
_entity_poly.pdbx_strand_id
1 'polypeptide(L)'
;MRTKSLNNNLRRASVAKNDEFYTQLVDIEKELKHYKEQFRGKVVYCNCDDPFESNFFKYFAANFNALGLKQLIATSYKPSPIANTELVLQSSLLPGYEDKVVRKPVEPKGRPKVTANKFIINEVDDIDGDGAFDLRDVAEQLKANKNNEWAPLEDEGDFRSKESIELLKRADIVVTNPPFSLFREYVAQLVEYNKKFLIIGTNNAIHYKEIFPLIQENKLWLGYNNGPKKYLVPNNFDGKSVVVIDGKKYMPMGNTSWFTNLDTTKRHEKLTLYKKYSPEEYPKYDNYDAIEVRKVAEIPLNYKGAMGVPDTFLDKYNPEQFEIIGHVGSVGADGVYSFANAIYLNGKKLFKRILIKRKK
;
A
#
# COMPACT_ATOMS: atom_id res chain seq x y z
N MET A 1 38.84 8.34 -8.61
CA MET A 1 37.60 8.93 -8.04
C MET A 1 36.38 8.29 -8.66
N ARG A 2 35.83 7.20 -8.07
CA ARG A 2 34.51 6.61 -8.42
C ARG A 2 34.21 5.41 -7.49
N THR A 3 33.97 5.67 -6.20
CA THR A 3 33.57 4.64 -5.25
C THR A 3 32.31 5.00 -4.44
N LYS A 4 31.63 6.14 -4.77
CA LYS A 4 30.45 6.61 -4.04
C LYS A 4 29.12 6.02 -4.51
N SER A 5 28.99 5.42 -5.70
CA SER A 5 27.72 4.96 -6.24
C SER A 5 27.32 3.54 -5.76
N LEU A 6 28.27 2.64 -5.59
CA LEU A 6 27.99 1.26 -5.10
C LEU A 6 27.49 1.25 -3.66
N ASN A 7 28.07 2.07 -2.78
CA ASN A 7 27.64 2.14 -1.37
C ASN A 7 26.23 2.71 -1.17
N ASN A 8 25.75 3.59 -2.06
CA ASN A 8 24.39 4.12 -1.97
C ASN A 8 23.33 3.08 -2.39
N ASN A 9 23.63 2.25 -3.36
CA ASN A 9 22.70 1.19 -3.79
C ASN A 9 22.64 0.05 -2.77
N LEU A 10 23.74 -0.33 -2.15
CA LEU A 10 23.79 -1.29 -1.05
C LEU A 10 23.10 -0.76 0.22
N ARG A 11 23.23 0.55 0.50
CA ARG A 11 22.54 1.20 1.62
C ARG A 11 21.05 1.34 1.35
N ARG A 12 20.61 1.60 0.11
CA ARG A 12 19.22 1.59 -0.31
C ARG A 12 18.61 0.19 -0.22
N ALA A 13 19.32 -0.84 -0.66
CA ALA A 13 18.88 -2.22 -0.53
C ALA A 13 18.83 -2.70 0.94
N SER A 14 19.75 -2.24 1.79
CA SER A 14 19.73 -2.52 3.23
C SER A 14 18.59 -1.79 3.95
N VAL A 15 18.27 -0.56 3.53
CA VAL A 15 17.13 0.20 4.05
C VAL A 15 15.82 -0.43 3.59
N ALA A 16 15.72 -0.90 2.35
CA ALA A 16 14.54 -1.62 1.85
C ALA A 16 14.25 -2.90 2.63
N LYS A 17 15.29 -3.61 3.09
CA LYS A 17 15.14 -4.80 3.96
C LYS A 17 14.56 -4.50 5.34
N ASN A 18 14.76 -3.29 5.86
CA ASN A 18 14.21 -2.85 7.15
C ASN A 18 12.85 -2.16 7.02
N ASP A 19 12.34 -1.97 5.78
CA ASP A 19 11.06 -1.31 5.49
C ASP A 19 9.90 -2.31 5.35
N GLU A 20 10.13 -3.60 5.59
CA GLU A 20 9.08 -4.62 5.57
C GLU A 20 8.26 -4.55 6.86
N PHE A 21 7.16 -3.80 6.78
CA PHE A 21 6.18 -3.67 7.85
C PHE A 21 4.93 -4.48 7.52
N TYR A 22 4.60 -5.45 8.36
CA TYR A 22 3.44 -6.31 8.14
C TYR A 22 2.15 -5.60 8.53
N THR A 23 1.33 -5.29 7.54
CA THR A 23 0.00 -4.70 7.72
C THR A 23 -0.91 -5.67 8.47
N GLN A 24 -1.66 -5.16 9.44
CA GLN A 24 -2.56 -6.00 10.23
C GLN A 24 -3.81 -6.38 9.43
N LEU A 25 -4.28 -7.61 9.61
CA LEU A 25 -5.45 -8.13 8.90
C LEU A 25 -6.68 -7.23 9.10
N VAL A 26 -6.89 -6.73 10.32
CA VAL A 26 -8.01 -5.82 10.64
C VAL A 26 -7.99 -4.52 9.83
N ASP A 27 -6.81 -3.98 9.50
CA ASP A 27 -6.68 -2.78 8.68
C ASP A 27 -6.93 -3.08 7.20
N ILE A 28 -6.53 -4.27 6.76
CA ILE A 28 -6.80 -4.79 5.41
C ILE A 28 -8.31 -5.00 5.22
N GLU A 29 -8.96 -5.69 6.14
CA GLU A 29 -10.40 -5.96 6.10
C GLU A 29 -11.23 -4.67 6.10
N LYS A 30 -10.86 -3.71 6.96
CA LYS A 30 -11.51 -2.39 7.00
C LYS A 30 -11.45 -1.67 5.67
N GLU A 31 -10.33 -1.76 4.97
CA GLU A 31 -10.17 -1.11 3.67
C GLU A 31 -10.85 -1.89 2.56
N LEU A 32 -10.50 -3.17 2.41
CA LEU A 32 -10.90 -3.99 1.25
C LEU A 32 -12.42 -4.21 1.15
N LYS A 33 -13.16 -4.13 2.26
CA LYS A 33 -14.62 -4.23 2.23
C LYS A 33 -15.31 -3.22 1.31
N HIS A 34 -14.66 -2.08 1.04
CA HIS A 34 -15.20 -1.02 0.18
C HIS A 34 -14.98 -1.28 -1.31
N TYR A 35 -14.24 -2.33 -1.67
CA TYR A 35 -13.85 -2.66 -3.05
C TYR A 35 -14.29 -4.05 -3.50
N LYS A 36 -15.05 -4.80 -2.68
CA LYS A 36 -15.37 -6.23 -2.88
C LYS A 36 -15.87 -6.53 -4.30
N GLU A 37 -16.80 -5.74 -4.82
CA GLU A 37 -17.39 -5.96 -6.13
C GLU A 37 -16.39 -5.79 -7.29
N GLN A 38 -15.32 -5.01 -7.07
CA GLN A 38 -14.30 -4.77 -8.08
C GLN A 38 -13.32 -5.94 -8.23
N PHE A 39 -13.31 -6.86 -7.26
CA PHE A 39 -12.46 -8.07 -7.30
C PHE A 39 -13.11 -9.24 -8.06
N ARG A 40 -14.43 -9.22 -8.26
CA ARG A 40 -15.17 -10.33 -8.89
C ARG A 40 -14.66 -10.62 -10.31
N GLY A 41 -14.26 -11.87 -10.54
CA GLY A 41 -13.71 -12.34 -11.81
C GLY A 41 -12.32 -11.80 -12.15
N LYS A 42 -11.60 -11.22 -11.17
CA LYS A 42 -10.29 -10.60 -11.37
C LYS A 42 -9.14 -11.47 -10.92
N VAL A 43 -7.99 -11.24 -11.54
CA VAL A 43 -6.69 -11.75 -11.12
C VAL A 43 -6.06 -10.73 -10.18
N VAL A 44 -5.90 -11.11 -8.91
CA VAL A 44 -5.27 -10.27 -7.87
C VAL A 44 -3.82 -10.68 -7.69
N TYR A 45 -2.92 -9.70 -7.58
CA TYR A 45 -1.50 -9.92 -7.39
C TYR A 45 -0.97 -9.21 -6.13
N CYS A 46 -0.40 -9.99 -5.20
CA CYS A 46 0.29 -9.55 -3.99
C CYS A 46 1.81 -9.75 -4.21
N ASN A 47 2.49 -8.76 -4.81
CA ASN A 47 3.84 -8.95 -5.34
C ASN A 47 4.99 -8.43 -4.46
N CYS A 48 4.74 -8.03 -3.25
CA CYS A 48 5.78 -7.61 -2.29
C CYS A 48 5.59 -8.29 -0.95
N ASP A 49 4.79 -9.31 -0.93
CA ASP A 49 4.30 -9.94 0.29
C ASP A 49 4.68 -11.42 0.30
N ASP A 50 5.39 -11.84 1.36
CA ASP A 50 5.56 -13.25 1.62
C ASP A 50 4.20 -13.90 1.84
N PRO A 51 3.80 -14.91 1.03
CA PRO A 51 2.46 -15.48 1.08
C PRO A 51 2.04 -16.00 2.45
N PHE A 52 2.98 -16.44 3.29
CA PHE A 52 2.66 -16.99 4.60
C PHE A 52 2.74 -15.98 5.74
N GLU A 53 3.47 -14.89 5.56
CA GLU A 53 3.55 -13.82 6.55
C GLU A 53 2.62 -12.68 6.23
N SER A 54 2.38 -12.43 4.93
CA SER A 54 1.51 -11.37 4.47
C SER A 54 0.04 -11.62 4.80
N ASN A 55 -0.55 -10.68 5.50
CA ASN A 55 -1.98 -10.69 5.74
C ASN A 55 -2.81 -10.34 4.49
N PHE A 56 -2.20 -9.79 3.44
CA PHE A 56 -2.87 -9.60 2.14
C PHE A 56 -3.17 -10.94 1.49
N PHE A 57 -2.17 -11.79 1.37
CA PHE A 57 -2.38 -13.14 0.84
C PHE A 57 -3.42 -13.91 1.66
N LYS A 58 -3.30 -13.89 2.99
CA LYS A 58 -4.24 -14.55 3.89
C LYS A 58 -5.68 -14.06 3.69
N TYR A 59 -5.86 -12.73 3.56
CA TYR A 59 -7.17 -12.14 3.32
C TYR A 59 -7.78 -12.64 2.02
N PHE A 60 -7.02 -12.59 0.92
CA PHE A 60 -7.53 -12.99 -0.39
C PHE A 60 -7.72 -14.50 -0.51
N ALA A 61 -6.86 -15.32 0.10
CA ALA A 61 -7.03 -16.77 0.13
C ALA A 61 -8.30 -17.17 0.90
N ALA A 62 -8.48 -16.65 2.13
CA ALA A 62 -9.66 -16.93 2.94
C ALA A 62 -10.96 -16.38 2.34
N ASN A 63 -10.91 -15.35 1.52
CA ASN A 63 -12.08 -14.74 0.87
C ASN A 63 -12.17 -15.04 -0.63
N PHE A 64 -11.40 -15.98 -1.15
CA PHE A 64 -11.27 -16.25 -2.59
C PHE A 64 -12.65 -16.47 -3.25
N ASN A 65 -13.42 -17.40 -2.74
CA ASN A 65 -14.74 -17.75 -3.25
C ASN A 65 -15.75 -16.63 -2.97
N ALA A 66 -15.75 -16.03 -1.78
CA ALA A 66 -16.67 -14.94 -1.41
C ALA A 66 -16.47 -13.68 -2.28
N LEU A 67 -15.23 -13.36 -2.65
CA LEU A 67 -14.90 -12.28 -3.57
C LEU A 67 -15.11 -12.68 -5.03
N GLY A 68 -15.27 -13.97 -5.32
CA GLY A 68 -15.36 -14.51 -6.67
C GLY A 68 -14.13 -14.24 -7.51
N LEU A 69 -12.93 -14.40 -6.93
CA LEU A 69 -11.67 -14.18 -7.65
C LEU A 69 -11.53 -15.17 -8.79
N LYS A 70 -10.93 -14.72 -9.89
CA LYS A 70 -10.51 -15.62 -10.96
C LYS A 70 -9.18 -16.31 -10.62
N GLN A 71 -8.26 -15.58 -10.00
CA GLN A 71 -6.94 -16.08 -9.62
C GLN A 71 -6.33 -15.17 -8.55
N LEU A 72 -5.58 -15.76 -7.63
CA LEU A 72 -4.71 -15.04 -6.70
C LEU A 72 -3.25 -15.40 -7.00
N ILE A 73 -2.43 -14.40 -7.22
CA ILE A 73 -0.99 -14.54 -7.41
C ILE A 73 -0.28 -13.88 -6.23
N ALA A 74 0.74 -14.52 -5.69
CA ALA A 74 1.63 -13.90 -4.71
C ALA A 74 3.09 -14.26 -5.00
N THR A 75 3.99 -13.34 -4.71
CA THR A 75 5.43 -13.57 -4.84
C THR A 75 6.15 -13.05 -3.61
N SER A 76 7.11 -13.86 -3.12
CA SER A 76 8.03 -13.42 -2.07
C SER A 76 9.25 -12.76 -2.69
N TYR A 77 9.91 -11.88 -1.92
CA TYR A 77 11.21 -11.32 -2.25
C TYR A 77 12.32 -12.10 -1.52
N LYS A 78 13.46 -12.24 -2.16
CA LYS A 78 14.65 -12.81 -1.51
C LYS A 78 15.37 -11.72 -0.71
N PRO A 79 15.69 -11.91 0.57
CA PRO A 79 15.64 -13.12 1.38
C PRO A 79 14.41 -13.15 2.28
N SER A 80 13.32 -13.73 1.80
CA SER A 80 12.18 -14.00 2.65
C SER A 80 12.52 -15.05 3.72
N PRO A 81 11.99 -14.93 4.95
CA PRO A 81 12.14 -15.95 5.99
C PRO A 81 11.67 -17.36 5.59
N ILE A 82 10.84 -17.44 4.54
CA ILE A 82 10.36 -18.74 4.01
C ILE A 82 11.19 -19.31 2.87
N ALA A 83 12.17 -18.56 2.38
CA ALA A 83 13.08 -19.12 1.40
C ALA A 83 13.73 -20.41 1.98
N ASN A 84 13.63 -21.53 1.23
CA ASN A 84 14.03 -22.87 1.65
C ASN A 84 13.22 -23.45 2.84
N THR A 85 11.97 -23.12 2.99
CA THR A 85 11.06 -23.81 3.91
C THR A 85 9.94 -24.50 3.13
N GLU A 86 9.41 -25.58 3.70
CA GLU A 86 8.19 -26.23 3.23
C GLU A 86 7.08 -26.10 4.27
N LEU A 87 5.85 -26.05 3.82
CA LEU A 87 4.69 -26.15 4.70
C LEU A 87 4.47 -27.60 5.08
N VAL A 88 4.40 -27.87 6.37
CA VAL A 88 4.09 -29.19 6.91
C VAL A 88 2.94 -29.04 7.90
N LEU A 89 1.92 -29.86 7.75
CA LEU A 89 0.92 -30.05 8.77
C LEU A 89 1.57 -30.74 9.96
N GLN A 90 1.62 -30.09 11.08
CA GLN A 90 2.03 -30.69 12.34
C GLN A 90 0.76 -31.10 13.07
N SER A 91 0.43 -32.40 12.96
CA SER A 91 -0.69 -32.97 13.73
C SER A 91 -0.37 -32.87 15.22
N SER A 92 -1.34 -32.37 15.97
CA SER A 92 -1.27 -32.40 17.41
C SER A 92 -1.52 -33.84 17.90
N LEU A 93 -0.56 -34.40 18.64
CA LEU A 93 -0.73 -35.70 19.28
C LEU A 93 -1.63 -35.67 20.52
N LEU A 94 -2.14 -34.48 20.90
CA LEU A 94 -2.99 -34.27 22.07
C LEU A 94 -4.44 -34.10 21.65
N PRO A 95 -5.40 -34.88 22.17
CA PRO A 95 -6.83 -34.70 21.91
C PRO A 95 -7.27 -33.29 22.32
N GLY A 96 -7.90 -32.56 21.40
CA GLY A 96 -8.42 -31.20 21.65
C GLY A 96 -7.49 -30.05 21.24
N TYR A 97 -6.32 -30.33 20.66
CA TYR A 97 -5.47 -29.31 20.04
C TYR A 97 -5.55 -29.39 18.51
N GLU A 98 -5.75 -28.24 17.89
CA GLU A 98 -5.83 -28.11 16.44
C GLU A 98 -4.48 -28.39 15.76
N ASP A 99 -4.52 -29.07 14.61
CA ASP A 99 -3.35 -29.20 13.73
C ASP A 99 -2.89 -27.84 13.25
N LYS A 100 -1.60 -27.60 13.30
CA LYS A 100 -1.01 -26.33 12.86
C LYS A 100 -0.21 -26.50 11.60
N VAL A 101 -0.41 -25.62 10.63
CA VAL A 101 0.51 -25.47 9.51
C VAL A 101 1.77 -24.81 10.03
N VAL A 102 2.86 -25.55 10.04
CA VAL A 102 4.19 -25.06 10.47
C VAL A 102 5.14 -25.09 9.31
N ARG A 103 6.12 -24.20 9.34
CA ARG A 103 7.23 -24.21 8.39
C ARG A 103 8.35 -25.07 8.91
N LYS A 104 8.84 -25.97 8.08
CA LYS A 104 10.08 -26.70 8.36
C LYS A 104 11.16 -26.29 7.37
N PRO A 105 12.39 -26.05 7.83
CA PRO A 105 13.52 -25.90 6.92
C PRO A 105 13.64 -27.13 6.02
N VAL A 106 13.79 -26.92 4.72
CA VAL A 106 14.20 -27.99 3.80
C VAL A 106 15.72 -28.06 3.88
N GLU A 107 16.27 -29.17 4.33
CA GLU A 107 17.71 -29.37 4.29
C GLU A 107 18.19 -29.48 2.84
N PRO A 108 18.95 -28.49 2.34
CA PRO A 108 19.38 -28.51 0.95
C PRO A 108 20.48 -29.54 0.76
N LYS A 109 20.33 -30.38 -0.23
CA LYS A 109 21.48 -31.17 -0.75
C LYS A 109 22.40 -30.19 -1.50
N GLY A 110 23.42 -29.65 -0.80
CA GLY A 110 24.39 -28.72 -1.36
C GLY A 110 24.35 -27.32 -0.68
N ARG A 111 25.07 -26.33 -1.24
CA ARG A 111 24.99 -24.94 -0.74
C ARG A 111 23.53 -24.40 -0.92
N PRO A 112 22.87 -23.92 0.16
CA PRO A 112 21.52 -23.46 0.07
C PRO A 112 21.42 -22.31 -0.93
N LYS A 113 20.72 -22.53 -2.04
CA LYS A 113 20.32 -21.44 -2.94
C LYS A 113 19.02 -20.87 -2.39
N VAL A 114 19.10 -19.74 -1.71
CA VAL A 114 17.90 -19.01 -1.24
C VAL A 114 17.13 -18.60 -2.48
N THR A 115 15.89 -19.05 -2.64
CA THR A 115 15.03 -18.72 -3.77
C THR A 115 13.80 -17.96 -3.28
N ALA A 116 13.38 -16.95 -4.01
CA ALA A 116 12.05 -16.40 -3.90
C ALA A 116 11.03 -17.39 -4.50
N ASN A 117 9.78 -17.32 -4.05
CA ASN A 117 8.73 -18.22 -4.51
C ASN A 117 7.55 -17.45 -5.08
N LYS A 118 6.84 -18.09 -6.02
CA LYS A 118 5.53 -17.67 -6.49
C LYS A 118 4.45 -18.67 -6.08
N PHE A 119 3.27 -18.14 -5.85
CA PHE A 119 2.06 -18.89 -5.54
C PHE A 119 0.97 -18.44 -6.49
N ILE A 120 0.33 -19.40 -7.14
CA ILE A 120 -0.79 -19.14 -8.04
C ILE A 120 -1.95 -20.01 -7.57
N ILE A 121 -3.00 -19.35 -7.09
CA ILE A 121 -4.21 -19.98 -6.58
C ILE A 121 -5.32 -19.75 -7.60
N ASN A 122 -5.86 -20.82 -8.15
CA ASN A 122 -6.95 -20.81 -9.10
C ASN A 122 -8.27 -21.27 -8.46
N GLU A 123 -8.19 -22.03 -7.38
CA GLU A 123 -9.34 -22.55 -6.64
C GLU A 123 -8.98 -22.72 -5.16
N VAL A 124 -9.98 -22.57 -4.32
CA VAL A 124 -9.90 -22.85 -2.88
C VAL A 124 -11.15 -23.65 -2.52
N ASP A 125 -10.96 -24.92 -2.11
CA ASP A 125 -12.00 -25.81 -1.65
C ASP A 125 -11.79 -26.11 -0.16
N ASP A 126 -12.88 -26.37 0.55
CA ASP A 126 -12.85 -26.88 1.92
C ASP A 126 -12.39 -28.35 1.89
N ILE A 127 -11.06 -28.57 2.02
CA ILE A 127 -10.47 -29.92 1.88
C ILE A 127 -10.55 -30.69 3.19
N ASP A 128 -10.41 -30.00 4.33
CA ASP A 128 -10.47 -30.66 5.64
C ASP A 128 -11.92 -30.82 6.16
N GLY A 129 -12.91 -30.22 5.49
CA GLY A 129 -14.34 -30.40 5.75
C GLY A 129 -14.81 -29.68 7.01
N ASP A 130 -14.09 -28.66 7.47
CA ASP A 130 -14.46 -27.90 8.68
C ASP A 130 -15.46 -26.76 8.40
N GLY A 131 -15.82 -26.55 7.14
CA GLY A 131 -16.76 -25.54 6.68
C GLY A 131 -16.17 -24.14 6.55
N ALA A 132 -14.87 -23.97 6.73
CA ALA A 132 -14.13 -22.74 6.52
C ALA A 132 -13.15 -22.89 5.36
N PHE A 133 -12.83 -21.77 4.69
CA PHE A 133 -11.76 -21.72 3.70
C PHE A 133 -10.60 -20.96 4.33
N ASP A 134 -9.53 -21.67 4.67
CA ASP A 134 -8.39 -21.05 5.34
C ASP A 134 -7.05 -21.45 4.71
N LEU A 135 -5.95 -21.11 5.39
CA LEU A 135 -4.61 -21.40 4.90
C LEU A 135 -4.27 -22.90 4.91
N ARG A 136 -5.01 -23.73 5.66
CA ARG A 136 -4.79 -25.19 5.65
C ARG A 136 -5.28 -25.76 4.33
N ASP A 137 -6.50 -25.36 3.91
CA ASP A 137 -7.04 -25.76 2.61
C ASP A 137 -6.12 -25.39 1.46
N VAL A 138 -5.62 -24.15 1.47
CA VAL A 138 -4.63 -23.68 0.47
C VAL A 138 -3.36 -24.52 0.53
N ALA A 139 -2.84 -24.82 1.72
CA ALA A 139 -1.63 -25.61 1.88
C ALA A 139 -1.80 -27.05 1.40
N GLU A 140 -2.98 -27.65 1.64
CA GLU A 140 -3.29 -29.02 1.18
C GLU A 140 -3.51 -29.07 -0.33
N GLN A 141 -4.20 -28.09 -0.90
CA GLN A 141 -4.35 -27.97 -2.35
C GLN A 141 -3.01 -27.78 -3.06
N LEU A 142 -2.11 -26.98 -2.51
CA LEU A 142 -0.76 -26.81 -3.04
C LEU A 142 0.06 -28.11 -2.99
N LYS A 143 -0.11 -28.94 -1.94
CA LYS A 143 0.53 -30.25 -1.85
C LYS A 143 -0.04 -31.25 -2.86
N ALA A 144 -1.33 -31.23 -3.06
CA ALA A 144 -2.03 -32.11 -3.98
C ALA A 144 -1.78 -31.80 -5.46
N ASN A 145 -1.08 -30.70 -5.77
CA ASN A 145 -0.82 -30.21 -7.13
C ASN A 145 -2.09 -30.10 -8.00
N LYS A 146 -3.22 -29.79 -7.39
CA LYS A 146 -4.49 -29.65 -8.09
C LYS A 146 -4.73 -28.18 -8.40
N ASN A 147 -4.59 -27.80 -9.66
CA ASN A 147 -4.90 -26.48 -10.22
C ASN A 147 -4.17 -25.27 -9.59
N ASN A 148 -3.51 -25.44 -8.46
CA ASN A 148 -2.73 -24.40 -7.78
C ASN A 148 -1.22 -24.68 -7.93
N GLU A 149 -0.40 -23.61 -7.97
CA GLU A 149 1.04 -23.71 -8.21
C GLU A 149 1.82 -23.08 -7.05
N TRP A 150 2.80 -23.81 -6.54
CA TRP A 150 3.88 -23.28 -5.73
C TRP A 150 5.20 -23.63 -6.42
N ALA A 151 5.92 -22.60 -6.87
CA ALA A 151 7.20 -22.80 -7.57
C ALA A 151 8.23 -21.74 -7.15
N PRO A 152 9.53 -22.07 -7.20
CA PRO A 152 10.56 -21.06 -7.05
C PRO A 152 10.51 -20.07 -8.23
N LEU A 153 10.83 -18.81 -7.95
CA LEU A 153 11.12 -17.83 -8.98
C LEU A 153 12.53 -18.06 -9.54
N GLU A 154 12.73 -17.76 -10.81
CA GLU A 154 14.05 -17.84 -11.45
C GLU A 154 15.02 -16.78 -10.90
N ASP A 155 14.47 -15.67 -10.39
CA ASP A 155 15.21 -14.53 -9.86
C ASP A 155 14.95 -14.29 -8.35
N GLU A 156 15.35 -13.11 -7.86
CA GLU A 156 15.23 -12.76 -6.45
C GLU A 156 13.83 -12.27 -6.02
N GLY A 157 12.84 -12.27 -6.93
CA GLY A 157 11.48 -11.81 -6.66
C GLY A 157 11.36 -10.28 -6.57
N ASP A 158 12.35 -9.52 -7.07
CA ASP A 158 12.22 -8.08 -7.20
C ASP A 158 11.07 -7.75 -8.16
N PHE A 159 10.21 -6.79 -7.80
CA PHE A 159 9.05 -6.42 -8.63
C PHE A 159 9.42 -5.94 -10.05
N ARG A 160 10.68 -5.54 -10.26
CA ARG A 160 11.24 -5.11 -11.54
C ARG A 160 11.81 -6.26 -12.37
N SER A 161 11.87 -7.45 -11.82
CA SER A 161 12.40 -8.62 -12.52
C SER A 161 11.50 -9.03 -13.67
N LYS A 162 12.07 -9.73 -14.64
CA LYS A 162 11.33 -10.17 -15.82
C LYS A 162 10.13 -11.05 -15.45
N GLU A 163 10.32 -12.00 -14.55
CA GLU A 163 9.26 -12.91 -14.14
C GLU A 163 8.17 -12.19 -13.36
N SER A 164 8.53 -11.29 -12.43
CA SER A 164 7.57 -10.46 -11.70
C SER A 164 6.76 -9.56 -12.63
N ILE A 165 7.37 -9.03 -13.69
CA ILE A 165 6.69 -8.24 -14.72
C ILE A 165 5.71 -9.12 -15.54
N GLU A 166 6.09 -10.35 -15.91
CA GLU A 166 5.16 -11.25 -16.61
C GLU A 166 3.94 -11.60 -15.74
N LEU A 167 4.14 -11.82 -14.44
CA LEU A 167 3.03 -12.01 -13.50
C LEU A 167 2.19 -10.73 -13.35
N LEU A 168 2.84 -9.55 -13.30
CA LEU A 168 2.15 -8.26 -13.29
C LEU A 168 1.27 -8.07 -14.52
N LYS A 169 1.75 -8.43 -15.70
CA LYS A 169 0.96 -8.34 -16.95
C LYS A 169 -0.32 -9.17 -16.88
N ARG A 170 -0.30 -10.33 -16.25
CA ARG A 170 -1.47 -11.21 -16.03
C ARG A 170 -2.47 -10.64 -15.02
N ALA A 171 -2.01 -9.87 -14.05
CA ALA A 171 -2.84 -9.31 -13.01
C ALA A 171 -3.79 -8.23 -13.52
N ASP A 172 -5.00 -8.19 -12.99
CA ASP A 172 -5.93 -7.08 -13.14
C ASP A 172 -5.74 -6.03 -12.05
N ILE A 173 -5.54 -6.48 -10.81
CA ILE A 173 -5.47 -5.63 -9.62
C ILE A 173 -4.25 -6.04 -8.78
N VAL A 174 -3.45 -5.07 -8.39
CA VAL A 174 -2.32 -5.26 -7.47
C VAL A 174 -2.70 -4.75 -6.08
N VAL A 175 -2.57 -5.61 -5.06
CA VAL A 175 -2.85 -5.24 -3.66
C VAL A 175 -1.69 -5.68 -2.79
N THR A 176 -0.97 -4.73 -2.20
CA THR A 176 0.26 -5.02 -1.46
C THR A 176 0.72 -3.86 -0.58
N ASN A 177 1.72 -4.12 0.25
CA ASN A 177 2.48 -3.10 0.97
C ASN A 177 3.91 -3.04 0.38
N PRO A 178 4.16 -2.19 -0.65
CA PRO A 178 5.48 -2.11 -1.27
C PRO A 178 6.51 -1.47 -0.34
N PRO A 179 7.82 -1.71 -0.53
CA PRO A 179 8.87 -1.00 0.19
C PRO A 179 8.75 0.51 -0.01
N PHE A 180 8.63 1.28 1.08
CA PHE A 180 8.41 2.73 1.02
C PHE A 180 9.54 3.48 0.32
N SER A 181 10.76 2.99 0.42
CA SER A 181 11.94 3.56 -0.28
C SER A 181 11.85 3.45 -1.80
N LEU A 182 11.09 2.48 -2.33
CA LEU A 182 10.90 2.21 -3.75
C LEU A 182 9.51 2.63 -4.26
N PHE A 183 8.70 3.28 -3.41
CA PHE A 183 7.30 3.61 -3.70
C PHE A 183 7.11 4.35 -5.04
N ARG A 184 8.01 5.30 -5.37
CA ARG A 184 7.95 6.06 -6.63
C ARG A 184 8.10 5.17 -7.85
N GLU A 185 9.11 4.31 -7.83
CA GLU A 185 9.39 3.37 -8.93
C GLU A 185 8.26 2.35 -9.06
N TYR A 186 7.73 1.91 -7.91
CA TYR A 186 6.64 0.96 -7.85
C TYR A 186 5.36 1.51 -8.47
N VAL A 187 4.92 2.71 -8.09
CA VAL A 187 3.73 3.36 -8.67
C VAL A 187 3.94 3.65 -10.17
N ALA A 188 5.14 4.10 -10.57
CA ALA A 188 5.45 4.33 -11.97
C ALA A 188 5.25 3.05 -12.81
N GLN A 189 5.70 1.89 -12.31
CA GLN A 189 5.51 0.61 -12.97
C GLN A 189 4.01 0.24 -13.06
N LEU A 190 3.24 0.41 -11.99
CA LEU A 190 1.79 0.10 -12.01
C LEU A 190 1.04 0.97 -13.05
N VAL A 191 1.42 2.23 -13.18
CA VAL A 191 0.85 3.15 -14.16
C VAL A 191 1.28 2.78 -15.59
N GLU A 192 2.55 2.46 -15.81
CA GLU A 192 3.10 2.02 -17.10
C GLU A 192 2.36 0.79 -17.64
N TYR A 193 2.13 -0.20 -16.76
CA TYR A 193 1.40 -1.42 -17.12
C TYR A 193 -0.14 -1.28 -17.01
N ASN A 194 -0.64 -0.06 -16.79
CA ASN A 194 -2.07 0.26 -16.70
C ASN A 194 -2.82 -0.65 -15.69
N LYS A 195 -2.24 -0.87 -14.52
CA LYS A 195 -2.84 -1.72 -13.50
C LYS A 195 -3.78 -0.97 -12.57
N LYS A 196 -4.85 -1.65 -12.17
CA LYS A 196 -5.60 -1.25 -10.99
C LYS A 196 -4.80 -1.65 -9.75
N PHE A 197 -4.86 -0.83 -8.71
CA PHE A 197 -4.09 -1.12 -7.50
C PHE A 197 -4.69 -0.52 -6.23
N LEU A 198 -4.36 -1.13 -5.11
CA LEU A 198 -4.58 -0.63 -3.75
C LEU A 198 -3.35 -0.95 -2.92
N ILE A 199 -2.56 0.06 -2.61
CA ILE A 199 -1.25 -0.09 -1.97
C ILE A 199 -1.08 0.85 -0.78
N ILE A 200 -0.19 0.50 0.14
CA ILE A 200 0.14 1.34 1.29
C ILE A 200 1.38 2.19 0.97
N GLY A 201 1.35 3.45 1.37
CA GLY A 201 2.48 4.36 1.24
C GLY A 201 2.52 5.40 2.36
N THR A 202 3.62 6.11 2.48
CA THR A 202 3.72 7.22 3.42
C THR A 202 2.96 8.45 2.91
N ASN A 203 2.40 9.26 3.80
CA ASN A 203 1.71 10.50 3.43
C ASN A 203 2.63 11.48 2.70
N ASN A 204 3.95 11.40 2.94
CA ASN A 204 4.92 12.20 2.21
C ASN A 204 4.91 11.91 0.71
N ALA A 205 4.50 10.72 0.29
CA ALA A 205 4.42 10.33 -1.11
C ALA A 205 3.46 11.21 -1.92
N ILE A 206 2.42 11.79 -1.28
CA ILE A 206 1.51 12.76 -1.89
C ILE A 206 2.29 13.89 -2.60
N HIS A 207 3.43 14.29 -2.06
CA HIS A 207 4.21 15.43 -2.52
C HIS A 207 5.31 15.05 -3.52
N TYR A 208 5.48 13.79 -3.87
CA TYR A 208 6.50 13.38 -4.83
C TYR A 208 6.13 13.85 -6.24
N LYS A 209 7.12 14.24 -7.01
CA LYS A 209 6.95 14.73 -8.39
C LYS A 209 6.35 13.68 -9.32
N GLU A 210 6.51 12.40 -9.01
CA GLU A 210 5.96 11.27 -9.75
C GLU A 210 4.51 10.95 -9.33
N ILE A 211 4.09 11.36 -8.12
CA ILE A 211 2.80 10.98 -7.51
C ILE A 211 1.78 12.11 -7.60
N PHE A 212 2.17 13.35 -7.25
CA PHE A 212 1.22 14.46 -7.21
C PHE A 212 0.50 14.73 -8.55
N PRO A 213 1.16 14.68 -9.73
CA PRO A 213 0.47 14.81 -11.01
C PRO A 213 -0.62 13.75 -11.23
N LEU A 214 -0.41 12.52 -10.78
CA LEU A 214 -1.41 11.47 -10.86
C LEU A 214 -2.64 11.78 -10.01
N ILE A 215 -2.44 12.37 -8.83
CA ILE A 215 -3.54 12.82 -7.96
C ILE A 215 -4.29 13.98 -8.63
N GLN A 216 -3.60 14.97 -9.18
CA GLN A 216 -4.16 16.11 -9.85
C GLN A 216 -4.97 15.71 -11.10
N GLU A 217 -4.48 14.73 -11.86
CA GLU A 217 -5.12 14.19 -13.06
C GLU A 217 -6.22 13.16 -12.74
N ASN A 218 -6.53 12.93 -11.48
CA ASN A 218 -7.49 11.90 -11.06
C ASN A 218 -7.15 10.48 -11.55
N LYS A 219 -5.87 10.14 -11.62
CA LYS A 219 -5.36 8.80 -11.93
C LYS A 219 -4.97 8.00 -10.69
N LEU A 220 -4.85 8.69 -9.55
CA LEU A 220 -4.53 8.13 -8.24
C LEU A 220 -5.19 8.97 -7.14
N TRP A 221 -5.64 8.32 -6.08
CA TRP A 221 -6.24 8.97 -4.92
C TRP A 221 -5.99 8.18 -3.63
N LEU A 222 -6.39 8.73 -2.50
CA LEU A 222 -6.30 8.04 -1.21
C LEU A 222 -7.44 7.04 -1.06
N GLY A 223 -7.17 5.93 -0.38
CA GLY A 223 -8.16 4.92 -0.08
C GLY A 223 -9.23 5.38 0.91
N TYR A 224 -10.10 4.46 1.30
CA TYR A 224 -11.26 4.77 2.14
C TYR A 224 -10.88 5.06 3.59
N ASN A 225 -10.02 4.20 4.21
CA ASN A 225 -9.61 4.29 5.61
C ASN A 225 -8.15 4.76 5.73
N ASN A 226 -7.97 6.06 5.96
CA ASN A 226 -6.66 6.64 6.20
C ASN A 226 -6.49 6.96 7.70
N GLY A 227 -5.25 7.08 8.15
CA GLY A 227 -4.93 7.39 9.53
C GLY A 227 -3.92 6.43 10.15
N PRO A 228 -3.67 6.58 11.47
CA PRO A 228 -2.65 5.79 12.15
C PRO A 228 -2.89 4.30 12.06
N LYS A 229 -1.84 3.55 11.72
CA LYS A 229 -1.81 2.09 11.68
C LYS A 229 -0.70 1.56 12.56
N LYS A 230 -0.84 0.31 13.01
CA LYS A 230 0.21 -0.41 13.72
C LYS A 230 0.69 -1.55 12.83
N TYR A 231 1.98 -1.58 12.57
CA TYR A 231 2.61 -2.61 11.76
C TYR A 231 3.35 -3.60 12.64
N LEU A 232 3.15 -4.89 12.43
CA LEU A 232 3.99 -5.90 13.05
C LEU A 232 5.40 -5.79 12.48
N VAL A 233 6.40 -5.81 13.35
CA VAL A 233 7.80 -5.73 12.95
C VAL A 233 8.57 -6.93 13.49
N PRO A 234 9.68 -7.34 12.84
CA PRO A 234 10.52 -8.43 13.33
C PRO A 234 11.00 -8.20 14.76
N ASN A 235 11.24 -9.29 15.52
CA ASN A 235 11.69 -9.21 16.91
C ASN A 235 13.02 -8.49 17.11
N ASN A 236 13.89 -8.52 16.10
CA ASN A 236 15.18 -7.81 16.09
C ASN A 236 15.08 -6.36 15.62
N PHE A 237 13.86 -5.86 15.35
CA PHE A 237 13.67 -4.47 14.97
C PHE A 237 13.75 -3.56 16.22
N ASP A 238 14.61 -2.53 16.14
CA ASP A 238 14.81 -1.52 17.19
C ASP A 238 14.46 -0.13 16.66
N GLY A 239 13.20 0.25 16.81
CA GLY A 239 12.70 1.60 16.50
C GLY A 239 12.31 2.35 17.77
N LYS A 240 12.55 3.66 17.80
CA LYS A 240 12.26 4.52 18.98
C LYS A 240 10.80 4.53 19.44
N SER A 241 9.86 4.12 18.58
CA SER A 241 8.41 4.15 18.83
C SER A 241 7.79 2.75 18.89
N VAL A 242 8.61 1.70 18.98
CA VAL A 242 8.11 0.31 19.03
C VAL A 242 7.33 0.09 20.32
N VAL A 243 6.16 -0.52 20.21
CA VAL A 243 5.33 -0.97 21.34
C VAL A 243 5.24 -2.50 21.32
N VAL A 244 5.19 -3.10 22.50
CA VAL A 244 5.01 -4.56 22.64
C VAL A 244 3.58 -4.82 23.09
N ILE A 245 2.85 -5.65 22.32
CA ILE A 245 1.49 -6.08 22.62
C ILE A 245 1.48 -7.61 22.49
N ASP A 246 1.07 -8.31 23.54
CA ASP A 246 1.01 -9.78 23.58
C ASP A 246 2.31 -10.46 23.11
N GLY A 247 3.46 -9.92 23.56
CA GLY A 247 4.78 -10.44 23.23
C GLY A 247 5.27 -10.16 21.81
N LYS A 248 4.50 -9.45 20.98
CA LYS A 248 4.85 -9.06 19.62
C LYS A 248 5.20 -7.58 19.54
N LYS A 249 6.19 -7.24 18.74
CA LYS A 249 6.63 -5.86 18.48
C LYS A 249 5.81 -5.22 17.36
N TYR A 250 5.29 -4.01 17.62
CA TYR A 250 4.56 -3.20 16.65
C TYR A 250 5.18 -1.82 16.50
N MET A 251 5.25 -1.33 15.28
CA MET A 251 5.62 0.04 14.95
C MET A 251 4.35 0.86 14.64
N PRO A 252 3.95 1.80 15.51
CA PRO A 252 2.87 2.73 15.19
C PRO A 252 3.33 3.72 14.11
N MET A 253 2.58 3.83 13.02
CA MET A 253 2.84 4.78 11.95
C MET A 253 1.59 5.62 11.69
N GLY A 254 1.65 6.90 12.08
CA GLY A 254 0.56 7.86 11.87
C GLY A 254 0.55 8.53 10.51
N ASN A 255 1.59 8.32 9.72
CA ASN A 255 1.82 8.99 8.45
C ASN A 255 1.72 8.07 7.24
N THR A 256 0.89 7.03 7.32
CA THR A 256 0.62 6.11 6.20
C THR A 256 -0.81 6.20 5.74
N SER A 257 -1.00 6.06 4.43
CA SER A 257 -2.31 6.02 3.77
C SER A 257 -2.36 4.91 2.73
N TRP A 258 -3.57 4.53 2.38
CA TRP A 258 -3.85 3.75 1.19
C TRP A 258 -3.81 4.65 -0.04
N PHE A 259 -3.17 4.17 -1.09
CA PHE A 259 -3.12 4.80 -2.41
C PHE A 259 -3.75 3.86 -3.43
N THR A 260 -4.67 4.37 -4.25
CA THR A 260 -5.46 3.52 -5.13
C THR A 260 -5.93 4.26 -6.39
N ASN A 261 -6.28 3.50 -7.41
CA ASN A 261 -7.07 3.93 -8.56
C ASN A 261 -8.35 3.09 -8.72
N LEU A 262 -8.75 2.37 -7.65
CA LEU A 262 -10.05 1.72 -7.53
C LEU A 262 -11.06 2.71 -6.98
N ASP A 263 -12.25 2.75 -7.55
CA ASP A 263 -13.28 3.71 -7.14
C ASP A 263 -13.90 3.35 -5.78
N THR A 264 -14.40 4.38 -5.07
CA THR A 264 -15.10 4.22 -3.79
C THR A 264 -16.24 5.22 -3.66
N THR A 265 -17.26 4.85 -2.89
CA THR A 265 -18.38 5.76 -2.59
C THR A 265 -17.93 7.05 -1.93
N LYS A 266 -16.94 7.00 -1.04
CA LYS A 266 -16.36 8.17 -0.35
C LYS A 266 -15.88 9.26 -1.32
N ARG A 267 -15.37 8.87 -2.48
CA ARG A 267 -14.86 9.80 -3.49
C ARG A 267 -15.97 10.63 -4.15
N HIS A 268 -17.22 10.15 -4.11
CA HIS A 268 -18.39 10.81 -4.66
C HIS A 268 -19.20 11.57 -3.60
N GLU A 269 -18.81 11.49 -2.33
CA GLU A 269 -19.46 12.23 -1.25
C GLU A 269 -19.18 13.73 -1.39
N LYS A 270 -20.24 14.53 -1.40
CA LYS A 270 -20.09 16.00 -1.43
C LYS A 270 -19.76 16.53 -0.05
N LEU A 271 -18.67 17.30 0.03
CA LEU A 271 -18.32 18.01 1.24
C LEU A 271 -19.36 19.13 1.50
N THR A 272 -20.01 19.08 2.66
CA THR A 272 -20.94 20.13 3.10
C THR A 272 -20.16 21.38 3.49
N LEU A 273 -20.40 22.48 2.79
CA LEU A 273 -19.76 23.78 3.03
C LEU A 273 -20.78 24.72 3.71
N TYR A 274 -20.37 25.32 4.80
CA TYR A 274 -21.25 26.23 5.57
C TYR A 274 -20.61 27.58 5.88
N LYS A 275 -19.28 27.68 5.79
CA LYS A 275 -18.57 28.94 6.00
C LYS A 275 -18.73 29.88 4.81
N LYS A 276 -18.80 31.19 5.08
CA LYS A 276 -18.74 32.22 4.06
C LYS A 276 -17.37 32.86 4.06
N TYR A 277 -16.92 33.26 2.90
CA TYR A 277 -15.68 34.00 2.74
C TYR A 277 -15.78 35.41 3.32
N SER A 278 -14.77 35.82 4.08
CA SER A 278 -14.45 37.20 4.38
C SER A 278 -12.94 37.42 4.33
N PRO A 279 -12.45 38.58 3.90
CA PRO A 279 -11.01 38.85 3.82
C PRO A 279 -10.29 38.74 5.17
N GLU A 280 -11.00 39.01 6.26
CA GLU A 280 -10.47 38.97 7.64
C GLU A 280 -10.22 37.52 8.10
N GLU A 281 -11.12 36.58 7.76
CA GLU A 281 -11.00 35.18 8.15
C GLU A 281 -10.09 34.38 7.21
N TYR A 282 -10.01 34.79 5.92
CA TYR A 282 -9.29 34.06 4.87
C TYR A 282 -8.22 34.96 4.21
N PRO A 283 -7.09 35.18 4.86
CA PRO A 283 -6.05 36.03 4.32
C PRO A 283 -5.45 35.43 3.05
N LYS A 284 -5.02 36.32 2.13
CA LYS A 284 -4.26 35.95 0.94
C LYS A 284 -2.80 35.67 1.28
N TYR A 285 -2.19 34.74 0.54
CA TYR A 285 -0.75 34.54 0.61
C TYR A 285 0.04 35.71 0.05
N ASP A 286 1.22 35.91 0.60
CA ASP A 286 2.09 37.04 0.21
C ASP A 286 2.66 36.87 -1.20
N ASN A 287 2.88 35.63 -1.62
CA ASN A 287 3.60 35.27 -2.84
C ASN A 287 2.80 34.38 -3.82
N TYR A 288 1.49 34.23 -3.59
CA TYR A 288 0.63 33.45 -4.46
C TYR A 288 -0.82 33.95 -4.39
N ASP A 289 -1.50 34.05 -5.54
CA ASP A 289 -2.90 34.54 -5.58
C ASP A 289 -3.88 33.43 -5.17
N ALA A 290 -3.86 33.11 -3.89
CA ALA A 290 -4.80 32.20 -3.25
C ALA A 290 -5.03 32.60 -1.78
N ILE A 291 -6.13 32.16 -1.20
CA ILE A 291 -6.44 32.36 0.21
C ILE A 291 -5.98 31.16 1.05
N GLU A 292 -5.61 31.40 2.29
CA GLU A 292 -5.32 30.35 3.27
C GLU A 292 -6.62 29.78 3.85
N VAL A 293 -6.79 28.47 3.77
CA VAL A 293 -7.86 27.72 4.45
C VAL A 293 -7.23 26.74 5.42
N ARG A 294 -7.31 27.03 6.71
CA ARG A 294 -6.58 26.30 7.75
C ARG A 294 -7.09 24.88 7.99
N LYS A 295 -8.40 24.68 7.80
CA LYS A 295 -9.06 23.37 8.00
C LYS A 295 -10.01 23.08 6.84
N VAL A 296 -10.11 21.80 6.47
CA VAL A 296 -11.02 21.35 5.40
C VAL A 296 -12.46 21.76 5.64
N ALA A 297 -12.92 21.71 6.91
CA ALA A 297 -14.26 22.11 7.30
C ALA A 297 -14.53 23.64 7.14
N GLU A 298 -13.49 24.42 6.95
CA GLU A 298 -13.58 25.89 6.81
C GLU A 298 -13.55 26.32 5.33
N ILE A 299 -13.57 25.42 4.37
CA ILE A 299 -13.63 25.77 2.95
C ILE A 299 -14.89 26.62 2.68
N PRO A 300 -14.75 27.87 2.18
CA PRO A 300 -15.86 28.77 2.03
C PRO A 300 -16.78 28.39 0.86
N LEU A 301 -18.09 28.47 1.07
CA LEU A 301 -19.09 28.08 0.08
C LEU A 301 -19.26 29.09 -1.08
N ASN A 302 -18.86 30.34 -0.88
CA ASN A 302 -19.09 31.44 -1.83
C ASN A 302 -17.80 32.02 -2.45
N TYR A 303 -16.64 31.38 -2.23
CA TYR A 303 -15.37 31.80 -2.84
C TYR A 303 -15.08 30.97 -4.10
N LYS A 304 -14.70 31.66 -5.18
CA LYS A 304 -14.43 31.03 -6.51
C LYS A 304 -12.97 31.04 -6.90
N GLY A 305 -12.11 31.73 -6.15
CA GLY A 305 -10.69 31.82 -6.39
C GLY A 305 -9.91 30.58 -5.94
N ALA A 306 -8.60 30.62 -6.08
CA ALA A 306 -7.72 29.56 -5.58
C ALA A 306 -7.67 29.58 -4.04
N MET A 307 -7.64 28.39 -3.44
CA MET A 307 -7.59 28.17 -2.01
C MET A 307 -6.48 27.19 -1.68
N GLY A 308 -5.63 27.51 -0.71
CA GLY A 308 -4.65 26.58 -0.16
C GLY A 308 -5.24 25.84 1.03
N VAL A 309 -5.35 24.52 0.91
CA VAL A 309 -5.91 23.63 1.92
C VAL A 309 -4.84 22.67 2.45
N PRO A 310 -4.97 22.13 3.68
CA PRO A 310 -4.07 21.10 4.20
C PRO A 310 -4.23 19.77 3.43
N ASP A 311 -3.19 18.93 3.45
CA ASP A 311 -3.15 17.63 2.77
C ASP A 311 -4.31 16.70 3.16
N THR A 312 -4.85 16.85 4.36
CA THR A 312 -6.04 16.11 4.84
C THR A 312 -7.29 16.34 3.99
N PHE A 313 -7.28 17.35 3.11
CA PHE A 313 -8.32 17.55 2.10
C PHE A 313 -8.45 16.36 1.16
N LEU A 314 -7.35 15.72 0.79
CA LEU A 314 -7.37 14.57 -0.13
C LEU A 314 -8.21 13.39 0.36
N ASP A 315 -8.32 13.23 1.68
CA ASP A 315 -9.18 12.21 2.29
C ASP A 315 -10.69 12.46 2.05
N LYS A 316 -11.06 13.69 1.70
CA LYS A 316 -12.44 14.13 1.43
C LYS A 316 -12.61 14.72 0.02
N TYR A 317 -11.63 14.50 -0.83
CA TYR A 317 -11.62 15.08 -2.16
C TYR A 317 -12.69 14.43 -3.06
N ASN A 318 -13.62 15.24 -3.51
CA ASN A 318 -14.59 14.90 -4.54
C ASN A 318 -14.23 15.64 -5.83
N PRO A 319 -13.85 14.94 -6.93
CA PRO A 319 -13.46 15.57 -8.20
C PRO A 319 -14.61 16.24 -8.95
N GLU A 320 -15.87 15.98 -8.59
CA GLU A 320 -17.03 16.68 -9.15
C GLU A 320 -17.25 18.03 -8.47
N GLN A 321 -16.82 18.17 -7.20
CA GLN A 321 -17.00 19.38 -6.41
C GLN A 321 -15.82 20.33 -6.46
N PHE A 322 -14.60 19.78 -6.58
CA PHE A 322 -13.37 20.55 -6.57
C PHE A 322 -12.43 20.15 -7.71
N GLU A 323 -11.56 21.08 -8.06
CA GLU A 323 -10.41 20.88 -8.94
C GLU A 323 -9.14 21.09 -8.13
N ILE A 324 -8.19 20.18 -8.22
CA ILE A 324 -6.83 20.36 -7.70
C ILE A 324 -6.02 21.07 -8.78
N ILE A 325 -5.63 22.33 -8.51
CA ILE A 325 -4.89 23.15 -9.45
C ILE A 325 -3.38 23.11 -9.22
N GLY A 326 -2.93 22.59 -8.08
CA GLY A 326 -1.51 22.43 -7.81
C GLY A 326 -1.18 22.17 -6.36
N HIS A 327 0.08 22.27 -6.07
CA HIS A 327 0.68 22.08 -4.75
C HIS A 327 1.72 23.15 -4.51
N VAL A 328 1.78 23.71 -3.30
CA VAL A 328 2.77 24.71 -2.87
C VAL A 328 3.42 24.33 -1.56
N GLY A 329 4.70 24.60 -1.42
CA GLY A 329 5.48 24.32 -0.22
C GLY A 329 6.97 24.32 -0.49
N SER A 330 7.79 24.01 0.52
CA SER A 330 9.23 23.87 0.29
C SER A 330 9.52 22.67 -0.58
N VAL A 331 10.30 22.88 -1.62
CA VAL A 331 10.97 21.78 -2.32
C VAL A 331 12.07 21.28 -1.38
N GLY A 332 11.92 20.06 -0.89
CA GLY A 332 12.99 19.37 -0.18
C GLY A 332 14.07 18.87 -1.15
N ALA A 333 15.22 18.47 -0.63
CA ALA A 333 16.29 17.82 -1.40
C ALA A 333 15.84 16.49 -2.06
N ASP A 334 14.66 16.00 -1.74
CA ASP A 334 14.01 14.77 -2.19
C ASP A 334 13.18 14.93 -3.48
N GLY A 335 13.16 16.14 -4.08
CA GLY A 335 12.48 16.39 -5.36
C GLY A 335 10.95 16.43 -5.27
N VAL A 336 10.41 16.99 -4.19
CA VAL A 336 8.98 17.23 -4.02
C VAL A 336 8.42 18.15 -5.10
N TYR A 337 7.33 17.75 -5.76
CA TYR A 337 6.67 18.56 -6.78
C TYR A 337 5.94 19.75 -6.14
N SER A 338 6.24 20.96 -6.61
CA SER A 338 5.63 22.18 -6.10
C SER A 338 5.66 23.29 -7.15
N PHE A 339 4.60 24.12 -7.21
CA PHE A 339 4.59 25.34 -8.04
C PHE A 339 5.47 26.45 -7.48
N ALA A 340 5.64 26.50 -6.17
CA ALA A 340 6.45 27.47 -5.49
C ALA A 340 7.31 26.79 -4.42
N ASN A 341 8.56 27.23 -4.29
CA ASN A 341 9.50 26.68 -3.32
C ASN A 341 9.05 26.86 -1.86
N ALA A 342 8.23 27.88 -1.59
CA ALA A 342 7.62 28.13 -0.28
C ALA A 342 6.40 29.03 -0.44
N ILE A 343 5.47 28.91 0.49
CA ILE A 343 4.31 29.79 0.61
C ILE A 343 4.42 30.60 1.88
N TYR A 344 4.10 31.88 1.81
CA TYR A 344 4.22 32.83 2.91
C TYR A 344 2.88 33.48 3.23
N LEU A 345 2.67 33.74 4.51
CA LEU A 345 1.54 34.48 5.03
C LEU A 345 2.04 35.45 6.11
N ASN A 346 1.85 36.76 5.88
CA ASN A 346 2.33 37.82 6.76
C ASN A 346 3.83 37.66 7.08
N GLY A 347 4.65 37.39 6.06
CA GLY A 347 6.09 37.20 6.16
C GLY A 347 6.53 35.85 6.78
N LYS A 348 5.59 35.01 7.23
CA LYS A 348 5.89 33.70 7.83
C LYS A 348 5.72 32.59 6.81
N LYS A 349 6.74 31.74 6.71
CA LYS A 349 6.70 30.53 5.89
C LYS A 349 5.67 29.55 6.46
N LEU A 350 4.76 29.09 5.60
CA LEU A 350 3.79 28.05 5.96
C LEU A 350 4.25 26.66 5.55
N PHE A 351 3.56 25.66 6.08
CA PHE A 351 3.69 24.28 5.66
C PHE A 351 3.04 24.08 4.28
N LYS A 352 3.33 22.93 3.65
CA LYS A 352 2.78 22.55 2.35
C LYS A 352 1.26 22.70 2.28
N ARG A 353 0.75 23.12 1.12
CA ARG A 353 -0.70 23.24 0.85
C ARG A 353 -1.03 22.67 -0.52
N ILE A 354 -2.19 22.08 -0.62
CA ILE A 354 -2.82 21.71 -1.90
C ILE A 354 -3.65 22.91 -2.34
N LEU A 355 -3.47 23.32 -3.59
CA LEU A 355 -4.26 24.39 -4.19
C LEU A 355 -5.49 23.82 -4.88
N ILE A 356 -6.63 24.31 -4.50
CA ILE A 356 -7.92 23.88 -5.05
C ILE A 356 -8.76 25.05 -5.55
N LYS A 357 -9.69 24.74 -6.46
CA LYS A 357 -10.84 25.59 -6.81
C LYS A 357 -12.13 24.81 -6.70
N ARG A 358 -13.23 25.50 -6.38
CA ARG A 358 -14.55 24.91 -6.50
C ARG A 358 -14.96 24.84 -7.96
N LYS A 359 -15.52 23.71 -8.35
CA LYS A 359 -16.25 23.57 -9.61
C LYS A 359 -17.64 24.23 -9.49
N LYS A 360 -18.21 24.62 -10.61
CA LYS A 360 -19.53 25.29 -10.66
C LYS A 360 -20.64 24.34 -10.30
#